data_1e46d7e726ec20c16752cd9a097d5bbf
#
_entry.id   1e46d7e726ec20c16752cd9a097d5bbf
#
_cell.length_a   1.000
_cell.length_b   1.000
_cell.length_c   1.000
_cell.angle_alpha   90.00
_cell.angle_beta   90.00
_cell.angle_gamma   90.00
#
_symmetry.space_group_name_H-M   'P 1'
#
loop_
_entity.id
_entity.type
_entity.pdbx_description
1 polymer ?
#
loop_
_entity_poly.entity_id
_entity_poly.type
_entity_poly.pdbx_seq_one_letter_code
_entity_poly.pdbx_strand_id
1 'polypeptide(L)'
;MNTIFCIPYAGGAASAYGQLKEEAKQRNIELVLLELSGHSSRVMEPLYKDFAEATDDCCSMIKEYLNSHYVERYSMFGHSMGSWLTYEVVDKLKKDPSIQLPDKLFISGNRVPQISEKVKTGHMTDDEFWDWLYEQGGLEKELYMMNEFKEYFLPIIRNDYRILDEYAGENVPEKELPTDIYVMCGTDDDISISELNMWQRFTNRHFEVKLFEGDHFYFRKKSEEIVQYFYSSLKVM
;
A
#
# COMPACT_ATOMS: atom_id res chain seq x y z
N MET A 1 2.31 -22.81 2.70
CA MET A 1 2.36 -21.76 1.67
C MET A 1 2.41 -20.43 2.39
N ASN A 2 3.30 -19.51 2.01
CA ASN A 2 3.34 -18.18 2.62
C ASN A 2 2.27 -17.30 1.99
N THR A 3 1.51 -16.57 2.82
CA THR A 3 0.46 -15.65 2.37
C THR A 3 0.90 -14.21 2.57
N ILE A 4 0.68 -13.34 1.57
CA ILE A 4 0.92 -11.90 1.68
C ILE A 4 -0.36 -11.16 1.27
N PHE A 5 -0.95 -10.42 2.19
CA PHE A 5 -2.05 -9.49 1.87
C PHE A 5 -1.48 -8.23 1.23
N CYS A 6 -2.03 -7.84 0.09
CA CYS A 6 -1.55 -6.69 -0.69
C CYS A 6 -2.60 -5.59 -0.72
N ILE A 7 -2.23 -4.40 -0.25
CA ILE A 7 -3.09 -3.21 -0.24
C ILE A 7 -2.61 -2.23 -1.32
N PRO A 8 -3.49 -1.78 -2.25
CA PRO A 8 -3.10 -0.92 -3.35
C PRO A 8 -2.83 0.52 -2.93
N TYR A 9 -2.25 1.28 -3.86
CA TYR A 9 -2.02 2.72 -3.79
C TYR A 9 -3.29 3.52 -4.13
N ALA A 10 -3.28 4.83 -3.90
CA ALA A 10 -4.39 5.73 -4.18
C ALA A 10 -4.83 5.64 -5.65
N GLY A 11 -6.11 5.38 -5.89
CA GLY A 11 -6.68 5.12 -7.22
C GLY A 11 -6.32 3.75 -7.81
N GLY A 12 -5.52 2.95 -7.11
CA GLY A 12 -5.11 1.63 -7.57
C GLY A 12 -6.19 0.57 -7.33
N ALA A 13 -6.40 -0.31 -8.31
CA ALA A 13 -7.19 -1.52 -8.13
C ALA A 13 -6.31 -2.70 -7.66
N ALA A 14 -6.90 -3.71 -7.04
CA ALA A 14 -6.22 -4.95 -6.66
C ALA A 14 -5.48 -5.59 -7.85
N SER A 15 -6.05 -5.50 -9.06
CA SER A 15 -5.45 -6.01 -10.30
C SER A 15 -4.11 -5.37 -10.68
N ALA A 16 -3.75 -4.20 -10.12
CA ALA A 16 -2.44 -3.58 -10.34
C ALA A 16 -1.26 -4.48 -9.92
N TYR A 17 -1.51 -5.41 -9.00
CA TYR A 17 -0.52 -6.41 -8.56
C TYR A 17 -0.64 -7.75 -9.27
N GLY A 18 -1.38 -7.83 -10.38
CA GLY A 18 -1.61 -9.08 -11.11
C GLY A 18 -0.31 -9.77 -11.54
N GLN A 19 0.65 -9.02 -12.07
CA GLN A 19 1.95 -9.57 -12.47
C GLN A 19 2.75 -10.07 -11.27
N LEU A 20 2.77 -9.32 -10.15
CA LEU A 20 3.40 -9.79 -8.90
C LEU A 20 2.78 -11.10 -8.43
N LYS A 21 1.44 -11.23 -8.53
CA LYS A 21 0.71 -12.43 -8.12
C LYS A 21 1.10 -13.65 -8.94
N GLU A 22 1.23 -13.54 -10.26
CA GLU A 22 1.64 -14.63 -11.12
C GLU A 22 3.10 -15.07 -10.82
N GLU A 23 4.01 -14.12 -10.61
CA GLU A 23 5.39 -14.41 -10.24
C GLU A 23 5.49 -15.06 -8.84
N ALA A 24 4.71 -14.58 -7.88
CA ALA A 24 4.69 -15.09 -6.51
C ALA A 24 4.22 -16.55 -6.45
N LYS A 25 3.24 -16.90 -7.27
CA LYS A 25 2.70 -18.27 -7.39
C LYS A 25 3.79 -19.28 -7.79
N GLN A 26 4.73 -18.89 -8.66
CA GLN A 26 5.83 -19.74 -9.08
C GLN A 26 6.80 -20.05 -7.91
N ARG A 27 6.79 -19.26 -6.86
CA ARG A 27 7.62 -19.42 -5.64
C ARG A 27 6.84 -19.92 -4.42
N ASN A 28 5.63 -20.44 -4.65
CA ASN A 28 4.73 -20.93 -3.58
C ASN A 28 4.40 -19.84 -2.54
N ILE A 29 4.24 -18.60 -3.02
CA ILE A 29 3.74 -17.46 -2.24
C ILE A 29 2.35 -17.12 -2.77
N GLU A 30 1.36 -17.03 -1.89
CA GLU A 30 0.02 -16.58 -2.21
C GLU A 30 -0.11 -15.08 -1.96
N LEU A 31 -0.37 -14.30 -3.02
CA LEU A 31 -0.76 -12.90 -2.87
C LEU A 31 -2.28 -12.78 -2.82
N VAL A 32 -2.79 -12.33 -1.69
CA VAL A 32 -4.20 -12.00 -1.48
C VAL A 32 -4.36 -10.50 -1.72
N LEU A 33 -4.91 -10.16 -2.88
CA LEU A 33 -5.06 -8.78 -3.32
C LEU A 33 -6.34 -8.20 -2.73
N LEU A 34 -6.22 -7.19 -1.86
CA LEU A 34 -7.38 -6.52 -1.28
C LEU A 34 -7.90 -5.47 -2.26
N GLU A 35 -9.21 -5.47 -2.51
CA GLU A 35 -9.87 -4.43 -3.31
C GLU A 35 -10.51 -3.41 -2.38
N LEU A 36 -10.19 -2.14 -2.56
CA LEU A 36 -10.75 -1.07 -1.74
C LEU A 36 -12.19 -0.74 -2.16
N SER A 37 -13.01 -0.29 -1.22
CA SER A 37 -14.39 0.13 -1.51
C SER A 37 -14.42 1.27 -2.54
N GLY A 38 -15.35 1.21 -3.46
CA GLY A 38 -15.45 2.13 -4.59
C GLY A 38 -14.50 1.85 -5.74
N HIS A 39 -13.63 0.82 -5.66
CA HIS A 39 -12.68 0.48 -6.71
C HIS A 39 -13.09 -0.80 -7.46
N SER A 40 -12.80 -0.85 -8.75
CA SER A 40 -12.90 -2.03 -9.61
C SER A 40 -14.09 -2.96 -9.30
N SER A 41 -13.86 -4.14 -8.74
CA SER A 41 -14.90 -5.12 -8.40
C SER A 41 -15.88 -4.64 -7.32
N ARG A 42 -15.49 -3.63 -6.53
CA ARG A 42 -16.30 -3.01 -5.48
C ARG A 42 -16.79 -1.61 -5.83
N VAL A 43 -16.80 -1.25 -7.11
CA VAL A 43 -17.14 0.10 -7.61
C VAL A 43 -18.54 0.59 -7.19
N MET A 44 -19.47 -0.30 -6.93
CA MET A 44 -20.82 0.05 -6.47
C MET A 44 -20.91 0.36 -4.97
N GLU A 45 -19.83 0.14 -4.24
CA GLU A 45 -19.75 0.46 -2.82
C GLU A 45 -19.36 1.95 -2.61
N PRO A 46 -19.77 2.58 -1.50
CA PRO A 46 -19.44 3.97 -1.25
C PRO A 46 -17.94 4.16 -1.04
N LEU A 47 -17.41 5.30 -1.51
CA LEU A 47 -16.04 5.72 -1.20
C LEU A 47 -15.87 5.98 0.31
N TYR A 48 -14.67 5.74 0.83
CA TYR A 48 -14.37 5.95 2.24
C TYR A 48 -14.52 7.41 2.67
N LYS A 49 -15.06 7.62 3.87
CA LYS A 49 -15.19 8.94 4.49
C LYS A 49 -13.86 9.46 5.02
N ASP A 50 -13.04 8.55 5.56
CA ASP A 50 -11.75 8.86 6.15
C ASP A 50 -10.81 7.65 6.09
N PHE A 51 -9.57 7.85 6.51
CA PHE A 51 -8.53 6.82 6.50
C PHE A 51 -8.81 5.70 7.53
N ALA A 52 -9.54 6.00 8.59
CA ALA A 52 -9.90 5.02 9.61
C ALA A 52 -10.93 4.02 9.06
N GLU A 53 -11.92 4.48 8.27
CA GLU A 53 -12.89 3.62 7.60
C GLU A 53 -12.21 2.68 6.59
N ALA A 54 -11.23 3.19 5.82
CA ALA A 54 -10.43 2.37 4.90
C ALA A 54 -9.60 1.31 5.67
N THR A 55 -9.04 1.68 6.81
CA THR A 55 -8.31 0.75 7.69
C THR A 55 -9.23 -0.34 8.23
N ASP A 56 -10.45 0.04 8.64
CA ASP A 56 -11.46 -0.89 9.18
C ASP A 56 -11.91 -1.92 8.16
N ASP A 57 -12.14 -1.48 6.94
CA ASP A 57 -12.52 -2.33 5.84
C ASP A 57 -11.39 -3.32 5.50
N CYS A 58 -10.14 -2.85 5.41
CA CYS A 58 -8.98 -3.74 5.21
C CYS A 58 -8.85 -4.77 6.34
N CYS A 59 -9.03 -4.37 7.62
CA CYS A 59 -9.04 -5.30 8.75
C CYS A 59 -10.13 -6.35 8.61
N SER A 60 -11.32 -5.95 8.17
CA SER A 60 -12.48 -6.83 8.00
C SER A 60 -12.21 -7.88 6.91
N MET A 61 -11.70 -7.46 5.76
CA MET A 61 -11.33 -8.37 4.67
C MET A 61 -10.26 -9.38 5.09
N ILE A 62 -9.23 -8.95 5.82
CA ILE A 62 -8.17 -9.84 6.33
C ILE A 62 -8.76 -10.85 7.32
N LYS A 63 -9.58 -10.41 8.28
CA LYS A 63 -10.23 -11.29 9.26
C LYS A 63 -11.14 -12.32 8.58
N GLU A 64 -11.92 -11.91 7.61
CA GLU A 64 -12.80 -12.82 6.84
C GLU A 64 -11.97 -13.88 6.10
N TYR A 65 -10.86 -13.46 5.46
CA TYR A 65 -9.96 -14.40 4.79
C TYR A 65 -9.34 -15.39 5.77
N LEU A 66 -8.78 -14.92 6.89
CA LEU A 66 -8.16 -15.76 7.91
C LEU A 66 -9.16 -16.73 8.57
N ASN A 67 -10.43 -16.35 8.69
CA ASN A 67 -11.48 -17.21 9.23
C ASN A 67 -11.96 -18.29 8.23
N SER A 68 -11.81 -18.03 6.94
CA SER A 68 -12.29 -18.94 5.88
C SER A 68 -11.19 -19.81 5.26
N HIS A 69 -9.92 -19.49 5.52
CA HIS A 69 -8.76 -20.20 4.97
C HIS A 69 -7.78 -20.57 6.08
N TYR A 70 -7.16 -21.75 5.96
CA TYR A 70 -6.04 -22.10 6.85
C TYR A 70 -4.78 -21.34 6.43
N VAL A 71 -4.38 -20.39 7.24
CA VAL A 71 -3.16 -19.59 7.06
C VAL A 71 -2.31 -19.75 8.32
N GLU A 72 -1.18 -20.46 8.19
CA GLU A 72 -0.27 -20.69 9.31
C GLU A 72 0.48 -19.41 9.70
N ARG A 73 0.96 -18.67 8.70
CA ARG A 73 1.68 -17.39 8.86
C ARG A 73 1.38 -16.51 7.66
N TYR A 74 1.32 -15.21 7.90
CA TYR A 74 1.14 -14.24 6.82
C TYR A 74 1.99 -12.99 6.99
N SER A 75 2.14 -12.28 5.91
CA SER A 75 2.80 -10.97 5.83
C SER A 75 1.88 -9.98 5.13
N MET A 76 2.24 -8.71 5.11
CA MET A 76 1.48 -7.69 4.40
C MET A 76 2.40 -6.88 3.50
N PHE A 77 1.89 -6.46 2.38
CA PHE A 77 2.53 -5.55 1.44
C PHE A 77 1.60 -4.40 1.12
N GLY A 78 2.09 -3.17 1.20
CA GLY A 78 1.38 -1.97 0.78
C GLY A 78 2.29 -1.06 -0.01
N HIS A 79 1.76 -0.43 -1.07
CA HIS A 79 2.48 0.55 -1.85
C HIS A 79 1.82 1.93 -1.70
N SER A 80 2.61 2.99 -1.52
CA SER A 80 2.14 4.37 -1.37
C SER A 80 1.06 4.47 -0.28
N MET A 81 -0.18 4.87 -0.58
CA MET A 81 -1.30 4.85 0.37
C MET A 81 -1.44 3.49 1.09
N GLY A 82 -1.28 2.39 0.35
CA GLY A 82 -1.34 1.03 0.92
C GLY A 82 -0.29 0.77 1.98
N SER A 83 0.86 1.46 1.97
CA SER A 83 1.87 1.38 3.02
C SER A 83 1.34 1.88 4.37
N TRP A 84 0.68 3.03 4.38
CA TRP A 84 0.10 3.58 5.60
C TRP A 84 -1.12 2.77 6.06
N LEU A 85 -1.95 2.29 5.13
CA LEU A 85 -3.03 1.37 5.47
C LEU A 85 -2.49 0.09 6.11
N THR A 86 -1.43 -0.50 5.55
CA THR A 86 -0.76 -1.69 6.11
C THR A 86 -0.31 -1.43 7.56
N TYR A 87 0.31 -0.29 7.82
CA TYR A 87 0.75 0.11 9.16
C TYR A 87 -0.42 0.27 10.15
N GLU A 88 -1.47 1.00 9.78
CA GLU A 88 -2.65 1.21 10.60
C GLU A 88 -3.44 -0.09 10.85
N VAL A 89 -3.54 -0.94 9.84
CA VAL A 89 -4.18 -2.26 9.96
C VAL A 89 -3.49 -3.09 11.05
N VAL A 90 -2.16 -3.14 11.05
CA VAL A 90 -1.43 -3.93 12.07
C VAL A 90 -1.59 -3.34 13.46
N ASP A 91 -1.55 -2.01 13.62
CA ASP A 91 -1.83 -1.39 14.91
C ASP A 91 -3.25 -1.69 15.41
N LYS A 92 -4.20 -1.78 14.50
CA LYS A 92 -5.58 -2.12 14.84
C LYS A 92 -5.73 -3.61 15.19
N LEU A 93 -5.16 -4.49 14.40
CA LEU A 93 -5.17 -5.94 14.65
C LEU A 93 -4.46 -6.29 15.97
N LYS A 94 -3.40 -5.57 16.34
CA LYS A 94 -2.69 -5.73 17.62
C LYS A 94 -3.61 -5.63 18.86
N LYS A 95 -4.73 -4.95 18.73
CA LYS A 95 -5.72 -4.78 19.82
C LYS A 95 -6.71 -5.94 19.92
N ASP A 96 -6.69 -6.87 18.97
CA ASP A 96 -7.56 -8.04 18.91
C ASP A 96 -6.73 -9.32 19.15
N PRO A 97 -6.69 -9.87 20.39
CA PRO A 97 -5.86 -11.03 20.72
C PRO A 97 -6.31 -12.33 20.04
N SER A 98 -7.47 -12.34 19.39
CA SER A 98 -7.95 -13.51 18.64
C SER A 98 -7.32 -13.63 17.25
N ILE A 99 -6.66 -12.57 16.77
CA ILE A 99 -6.07 -12.52 15.43
C ILE A 99 -4.54 -12.60 15.55
N GLN A 100 -3.96 -13.54 14.81
CA GLN A 100 -2.51 -13.58 14.63
C GLN A 100 -2.05 -12.34 13.88
N LEU A 101 -0.97 -11.71 14.36
CA LEU A 101 -0.36 -10.57 13.66
C LEU A 101 0.51 -11.05 12.49
N PRO A 102 0.71 -10.22 11.46
CA PRO A 102 1.62 -10.55 10.37
C PRO A 102 3.07 -10.62 10.88
N ASP A 103 3.83 -11.54 10.32
CA ASP A 103 5.25 -11.66 10.66
C ASP A 103 6.07 -10.50 10.10
N LYS A 104 5.73 -10.05 8.91
CA LYS A 104 6.51 -9.04 8.16
C LYS A 104 5.60 -8.03 7.47
N LEU A 105 6.05 -6.78 7.47
CA LEU A 105 5.46 -5.69 6.70
C LEU A 105 6.43 -5.27 5.60
N PHE A 106 5.97 -5.32 4.37
CA PHE A 106 6.64 -4.75 3.22
C PHE A 106 6.00 -3.40 2.91
N ILE A 107 6.67 -2.33 3.34
CA ILE A 107 6.26 -0.93 3.16
C ILE A 107 6.93 -0.40 1.90
N SER A 108 6.17 -0.04 0.89
CA SER A 108 6.69 0.31 -0.43
C SER A 108 6.32 1.73 -0.84
N GLY A 109 7.33 2.51 -1.28
CA GLY A 109 7.14 3.82 -1.88
C GLY A 109 6.43 4.82 -0.97
N ASN A 110 6.77 4.83 0.34
CA ASN A 110 6.24 5.86 1.23
C ASN A 110 7.16 6.14 2.43
N ARG A 111 7.20 7.40 2.83
CA ARG A 111 7.79 7.87 4.08
C ARG A 111 6.86 7.62 5.25
N VAL A 112 7.34 7.81 6.47
CA VAL A 112 6.48 7.73 7.65
C VAL A 112 5.41 8.84 7.62
N PRO A 113 4.16 8.58 8.06
CA PRO A 113 3.08 9.54 7.89
C PRO A 113 3.30 10.86 8.63
N GLN A 114 4.11 10.88 9.71
CA GLN A 114 4.37 12.05 10.53
C GLN A 114 5.16 13.16 9.82
N ILE A 115 6.02 12.79 8.87
CA ILE A 115 6.84 13.74 8.10
C ILE A 115 6.32 13.96 6.69
N SER A 116 5.24 13.27 6.32
CA SER A 116 4.67 13.46 4.99
C SER A 116 4.07 14.84 4.88
N GLU A 117 4.56 15.60 3.93
CA GLU A 117 3.91 16.84 3.56
C GLU A 117 2.57 16.51 2.89
N LYS A 118 1.53 17.21 3.31
CA LYS A 118 0.23 17.11 2.64
C LYS A 118 0.38 17.59 1.21
N VAL A 119 0.02 16.77 0.25
CA VAL A 119 0.05 17.14 -1.17
C VAL A 119 -0.90 18.32 -1.44
N LYS A 120 -1.90 18.51 -0.55
CA LYS A 120 -2.89 19.59 -0.61
C LYS A 120 -3.62 19.63 -1.95
N THR A 121 -4.01 18.46 -2.43
CA THR A 121 -4.72 18.33 -3.71
C THR A 121 -6.07 19.01 -3.73
N GLY A 122 -6.64 19.31 -2.56
CA GLY A 122 -7.96 19.91 -2.43
C GLY A 122 -8.14 21.31 -3.03
N HIS A 123 -7.05 22.05 -3.33
CA HIS A 123 -7.11 23.35 -3.99
C HIS A 123 -7.03 23.27 -5.52
N MET A 124 -6.65 22.11 -6.06
CA MET A 124 -6.53 21.89 -7.51
C MET A 124 -7.91 21.69 -8.14
N THR A 125 -8.14 22.30 -9.29
CA THR A 125 -9.26 21.94 -10.16
C THR A 125 -9.11 20.49 -10.63
N ASP A 126 -10.15 19.93 -11.22
CA ASP A 126 -10.11 18.56 -11.74
C ASP A 126 -9.09 18.38 -12.86
N ASP A 127 -8.92 19.40 -13.71
CA ASP A 127 -7.92 19.37 -14.77
C ASP A 127 -6.50 19.46 -14.19
N GLU A 128 -6.23 20.39 -13.29
CA GLU A 128 -4.93 20.53 -12.63
C GLU A 128 -4.54 19.27 -11.86
N PHE A 129 -5.49 18.63 -11.18
CA PHE A 129 -5.22 17.40 -10.45
C PHE A 129 -4.93 16.23 -11.39
N TRP A 130 -5.66 16.16 -12.54
CA TRP A 130 -5.44 15.11 -13.53
C TRP A 130 -4.09 15.26 -14.22
N ASP A 131 -3.69 16.48 -14.56
CA ASP A 131 -2.38 16.80 -15.10
C ASP A 131 -1.26 16.47 -14.11
N TRP A 132 -1.43 16.84 -12.85
CA TRP A 132 -0.51 16.52 -11.79
C TRP A 132 -0.34 15.00 -11.60
N LEU A 133 -1.42 14.21 -11.60
CA LEU A 133 -1.34 12.75 -11.53
C LEU A 133 -0.52 12.14 -12.68
N TYR A 134 -0.67 12.68 -13.87
CA TYR A 134 0.12 12.24 -15.02
C TYR A 134 1.61 12.57 -14.84
N GLU A 135 1.93 13.77 -14.39
CA GLU A 135 3.30 14.21 -14.11
C GLU A 135 3.98 13.36 -13.02
N GLN A 136 3.21 12.89 -12.03
CA GLN A 136 3.71 11.98 -11.00
C GLN A 136 3.88 10.52 -11.50
N GLY A 137 3.61 10.22 -12.76
CA GLY A 137 3.67 8.85 -13.30
C GLY A 137 2.54 7.93 -12.85
N GLY A 138 1.52 8.47 -12.18
CA GLY A 138 0.34 7.71 -11.73
C GLY A 138 -0.51 7.19 -12.87
N LEU A 139 -0.48 7.87 -14.02
CA LEU A 139 -1.25 7.56 -15.21
C LEU A 139 -0.35 7.29 -16.43
N GLU A 140 -0.67 6.25 -17.18
CA GLU A 140 -0.09 6.05 -18.50
C GLU A 140 -0.70 7.05 -19.49
N LYS A 141 0.07 7.44 -20.51
CA LYS A 141 -0.31 8.47 -21.48
C LYS A 141 -1.64 8.16 -22.16
N GLU A 142 -1.86 6.90 -22.51
CA GLU A 142 -3.08 6.44 -23.16
C GLU A 142 -4.30 6.66 -22.26
N LEU A 143 -4.20 6.37 -20.97
CA LEU A 143 -5.26 6.56 -19.98
C LEU A 143 -5.49 8.04 -19.66
N TYR A 144 -4.40 8.82 -19.56
CA TYR A 144 -4.48 10.26 -19.36
C TYR A 144 -5.29 10.98 -20.45
N MET A 145 -5.15 10.54 -21.71
CA MET A 145 -5.83 11.13 -22.87
C MET A 145 -7.29 10.67 -23.06
N MET A 146 -7.78 9.73 -22.25
CA MET A 146 -9.14 9.20 -22.37
C MET A 146 -10.10 9.93 -21.43
N ASN A 147 -11.01 10.75 -21.98
CA ASN A 147 -12.00 11.50 -21.19
C ASN A 147 -12.90 10.58 -20.35
N GLU A 148 -13.38 9.48 -20.93
CA GLU A 148 -14.25 8.53 -20.25
C GLU A 148 -13.52 7.88 -19.05
N PHE A 149 -12.22 7.62 -19.19
CA PHE A 149 -11.39 7.13 -18.09
C PHE A 149 -11.28 8.20 -16.99
N LYS A 150 -11.01 9.45 -17.37
CA LYS A 150 -10.96 10.57 -16.42
C LYS A 150 -12.27 10.72 -15.66
N GLU A 151 -13.39 10.81 -16.35
CA GLU A 151 -14.72 10.99 -15.74
C GLU A 151 -15.04 9.89 -14.72
N TYR A 152 -14.61 8.66 -14.99
CA TYR A 152 -14.86 7.51 -14.13
C TYR A 152 -13.91 7.45 -12.92
N PHE A 153 -12.61 7.61 -13.16
CA PHE A 153 -11.59 7.38 -12.11
C PHE A 153 -11.27 8.61 -11.27
N LEU A 154 -11.45 9.81 -11.81
CA LEU A 154 -11.10 11.04 -11.10
C LEU A 154 -11.79 11.17 -9.72
N PRO A 155 -13.09 10.90 -9.55
CA PRO A 155 -13.74 10.98 -8.24
C PRO A 155 -13.15 9.99 -7.22
N ILE A 156 -12.76 8.80 -7.67
CA ILE A 156 -12.16 7.74 -6.85
C ILE A 156 -10.79 8.19 -6.37
N ILE A 157 -9.92 8.59 -7.30
CA ILE A 157 -8.55 9.01 -6.98
C ILE A 157 -8.56 10.26 -6.10
N ARG A 158 -9.45 11.22 -6.37
CA ARG A 158 -9.62 12.41 -5.55
C ARG A 158 -10.00 12.07 -4.10
N ASN A 159 -10.89 11.11 -3.91
CA ASN A 159 -11.28 10.69 -2.58
C ASN A 159 -10.11 10.07 -1.82
N ASP A 160 -9.32 9.21 -2.48
CA ASP A 160 -8.16 8.59 -1.88
C ASP A 160 -7.12 9.62 -1.45
N TYR A 161 -6.82 10.60 -2.31
CA TYR A 161 -5.90 11.70 -1.95
C TYR A 161 -6.46 12.59 -0.85
N ARG A 162 -7.78 12.81 -0.80
CA ARG A 162 -8.42 13.56 0.29
C ARG A 162 -8.20 12.86 1.63
N ILE A 163 -8.50 11.56 1.73
CA ILE A 163 -8.32 10.83 3.00
C ILE A 163 -6.85 10.70 3.39
N LEU A 164 -5.93 10.63 2.42
CA LEU A 164 -4.49 10.69 2.65
C LEU A 164 -4.07 12.04 3.23
N ASP A 165 -4.50 13.15 2.62
CA ASP A 165 -4.17 14.50 3.07
C ASP A 165 -4.74 14.80 4.46
N GLU A 166 -5.92 14.24 4.79
CA GLU A 166 -6.51 14.37 6.12
C GLU A 166 -5.75 13.55 7.17
N TYR A 167 -5.24 12.39 6.81
CA TYR A 167 -4.54 11.48 7.71
C TYR A 167 -3.10 11.93 8.00
N ALA A 168 -2.32 12.31 6.98
CA ALA A 168 -0.90 12.59 7.11
C ALA A 168 -0.59 13.83 7.95
N GLY A 169 0.56 13.83 8.61
CA GLY A 169 1.13 14.99 9.31
C GLY A 169 1.59 14.71 10.74
N GLU A 170 2.07 15.73 11.41
CA GLU A 170 2.73 15.66 12.72
C GLU A 170 1.85 15.06 13.85
N ASN A 171 0.54 15.09 13.69
CA ASN A 171 -0.40 14.59 14.69
C ASN A 171 -0.64 13.07 14.63
N VAL A 172 -0.09 12.38 13.62
CA VAL A 172 -0.21 10.92 13.54
C VAL A 172 0.65 10.30 14.65
N PRO A 173 0.07 9.53 15.59
CA PRO A 173 0.84 8.93 16.68
C PRO A 173 1.87 7.93 16.17
N GLU A 174 3.07 7.95 16.73
CA GLU A 174 4.05 6.88 16.52
C GLU A 174 3.60 5.62 17.27
N LYS A 175 3.56 4.50 16.57
CA LYS A 175 3.09 3.21 17.10
C LYS A 175 4.12 2.15 16.79
N GLU A 176 4.79 1.63 17.81
CA GLU A 176 5.72 0.53 17.67
C GLU A 176 4.94 -0.78 17.41
N LEU A 177 5.30 -1.50 16.38
CA LEU A 177 4.70 -2.76 15.97
C LEU A 177 5.61 -3.94 16.31
N PRO A 178 5.07 -5.06 16.80
CA PRO A 178 5.84 -6.27 17.08
C PRO A 178 6.06 -7.13 15.81
N THR A 179 6.44 -6.48 14.70
CA THR A 179 6.50 -7.08 13.35
C THR A 179 7.76 -6.60 12.65
N ASP A 180 8.42 -7.46 11.89
CA ASP A 180 9.57 -7.06 11.07
C ASP A 180 9.12 -6.06 10.00
N ILE A 181 9.90 -5.00 9.74
CA ILE A 181 9.60 -4.01 8.72
C ILE A 181 10.67 -4.02 7.63
N TYR A 182 10.23 -4.25 6.41
CA TYR A 182 11.00 -4.21 5.17
C TYR A 182 10.53 -3.04 4.33
N VAL A 183 11.33 -1.99 4.22
CA VAL A 183 11.00 -0.79 3.44
C VAL A 183 11.56 -0.92 2.04
N MET A 184 10.75 -0.65 1.04
CA MET A 184 11.05 -0.80 -0.39
C MET A 184 10.81 0.53 -1.09
N CYS A 185 11.71 0.94 -2.00
CA CYS A 185 11.54 2.18 -2.74
C CYS A 185 12.24 2.10 -4.11
N GLY A 186 11.78 2.89 -5.07
CA GLY A 186 12.49 3.13 -6.32
C GLY A 186 13.71 4.02 -6.11
N THR A 187 14.77 3.82 -6.90
CA THR A 187 15.97 4.69 -6.84
C THR A 187 15.71 6.11 -7.31
N ASP A 188 14.69 6.29 -8.14
CA ASP A 188 14.32 7.55 -8.79
C ASP A 188 13.07 8.18 -8.15
N ASP A 189 12.58 7.59 -7.03
CA ASP A 189 11.50 8.15 -6.21
C ASP A 189 12.01 9.39 -5.45
N ASP A 190 11.13 10.32 -5.11
CA ASP A 190 11.47 11.55 -4.38
C ASP A 190 11.72 11.34 -2.87
N ILE A 191 11.68 10.09 -2.40
CA ILE A 191 11.86 9.73 -1.00
C ILE A 191 13.33 9.43 -0.71
N SER A 192 13.93 10.23 0.16
CA SER A 192 15.33 10.03 0.56
C SER A 192 15.53 8.79 1.44
N ILE A 193 16.74 8.21 1.41
CA ILE A 193 17.11 7.09 2.27
C ILE A 193 16.97 7.45 3.76
N SER A 194 17.20 8.70 4.14
CA SER A 194 17.02 9.15 5.53
C SER A 194 15.56 9.10 5.96
N GLU A 195 14.62 9.45 5.09
CA GLU A 195 13.19 9.35 5.34
C GLU A 195 12.72 7.88 5.40
N LEU A 196 13.22 7.03 4.50
CA LEU A 196 12.94 5.59 4.54
C LEU A 196 13.43 4.95 5.85
N ASN A 197 14.62 5.35 6.33
CA ASN A 197 15.17 4.84 7.60
C ASN A 197 14.36 5.26 8.83
N MET A 198 13.51 6.27 8.75
CA MET A 198 12.64 6.64 9.89
C MET A 198 11.65 5.54 10.25
N TRP A 199 11.30 4.64 9.33
CA TRP A 199 10.46 3.48 9.63
C TRP A 199 11.07 2.53 10.68
N GLN A 200 12.39 2.59 10.92
CA GLN A 200 13.04 1.82 11.98
C GLN A 200 12.45 2.10 13.38
N ARG A 201 11.92 3.29 13.60
CA ARG A 201 11.31 3.71 14.88
C ARG A 201 9.98 3.01 15.16
N PHE A 202 9.40 2.36 14.17
CA PHE A 202 8.07 1.75 14.22
C PHE A 202 8.12 0.23 14.45
N THR A 203 9.30 -0.33 14.66
CA THR A 203 9.45 -1.73 15.05
C THR A 203 10.55 -1.92 16.08
N ASN A 204 10.33 -2.86 17.01
CA ASN A 204 11.37 -3.36 17.92
C ASN A 204 11.97 -4.69 17.42
N ARG A 205 11.72 -5.06 16.17
CA ARG A 205 12.20 -6.27 15.51
C ARG A 205 13.17 -5.94 14.38
N HIS A 206 13.23 -6.82 13.39
CA HIS A 206 14.08 -6.60 12.21
C HIS A 206 13.59 -5.41 11.38
N PHE A 207 14.55 -4.64 10.88
CA PHE A 207 14.34 -3.52 9.96
C PHE A 207 15.34 -3.58 8.82
N GLU A 208 14.88 -3.40 7.60
CA GLU A 208 15.71 -3.36 6.39
C GLU A 208 15.14 -2.38 5.37
N VAL A 209 16.02 -1.69 4.64
CA VAL A 209 15.67 -0.87 3.47
C VAL A 209 16.23 -1.50 2.21
N LYS A 210 15.40 -1.69 1.19
CA LYS A 210 15.77 -2.20 -0.12
C LYS A 210 15.38 -1.23 -1.22
N LEU A 211 16.35 -0.82 -2.03
CA LEU A 211 16.10 -0.03 -3.23
C LEU A 211 16.02 -0.91 -4.46
N PHE A 212 15.09 -0.56 -5.37
CA PHE A 212 14.93 -1.14 -6.69
C PHE A 212 15.13 -0.05 -7.74
N GLU A 213 15.74 -0.38 -8.86
CA GLU A 213 15.91 0.57 -9.95
C GLU A 213 14.54 0.99 -10.52
N GLY A 214 14.27 2.29 -10.59
CA GLY A 214 13.05 2.87 -11.17
C GLY A 214 12.40 3.95 -10.31
N ASP A 215 11.29 4.45 -10.82
CA ASP A 215 10.46 5.52 -10.26
C ASP A 215 9.57 5.04 -9.09
N HIS A 216 8.62 5.89 -8.69
CA HIS A 216 7.63 5.55 -7.66
C HIS A 216 6.89 4.23 -7.96
N PHE A 217 6.57 3.97 -9.23
CA PHE A 217 5.86 2.75 -9.66
C PHE A 217 6.80 1.63 -10.14
N TYR A 218 8.03 1.57 -9.61
CA TYR A 218 9.05 0.55 -9.96
C TYR A 218 8.51 -0.88 -9.97
N PHE A 219 7.54 -1.20 -9.12
CA PHE A 219 6.97 -2.54 -8.98
C PHE A 219 6.28 -3.04 -10.26
N ARG A 220 5.85 -2.13 -11.15
CA ARG A 220 5.25 -2.49 -12.45
C ARG A 220 6.26 -3.18 -13.39
N LYS A 221 7.55 -2.86 -13.23
CA LYS A 221 8.65 -3.36 -14.10
C LYS A 221 9.58 -4.34 -13.39
N LYS A 222 9.50 -4.45 -12.07
CA LYS A 222 10.44 -5.23 -11.24
C LYS A 222 9.74 -6.38 -10.48
N SER A 223 8.65 -6.91 -11.04
CA SER A 223 7.83 -7.94 -10.37
C SER A 223 8.65 -9.17 -9.95
N GLU A 224 9.53 -9.68 -10.81
CA GLU A 224 10.38 -10.83 -10.50
C GLU A 224 11.37 -10.54 -9.36
N GLU A 225 12.05 -9.38 -9.40
CA GLU A 225 13.00 -8.96 -8.37
C GLU A 225 12.32 -8.77 -7.01
N ILE A 226 11.13 -8.18 -7.01
CA ILE A 226 10.31 -7.96 -5.80
C ILE A 226 9.86 -9.29 -5.20
N VAL A 227 9.35 -10.19 -6.02
CA VAL A 227 8.92 -11.50 -5.54
C VAL A 227 10.10 -12.34 -5.06
N GLN A 228 11.27 -12.22 -5.69
CA GLN A 228 12.50 -12.83 -5.19
C GLN A 228 12.90 -12.25 -3.82
N TYR A 229 12.73 -10.95 -3.61
CA TYR A 229 12.95 -10.30 -2.33
C TYR A 229 11.97 -10.78 -1.26
N PHE A 230 10.67 -10.87 -1.57
CA PHE A 230 9.68 -11.47 -0.67
C PHE A 230 10.09 -12.88 -0.27
N TYR A 231 10.42 -13.73 -1.25
CA TYR A 231 10.81 -15.11 -1.00
C TYR A 231 12.03 -15.23 -0.10
N SER A 232 13.04 -14.40 -0.31
CA SER A 232 14.25 -14.39 0.52
C SER A 232 13.94 -13.92 1.95
N SER A 233 13.19 -12.82 2.09
CA SER A 233 12.80 -12.26 3.39
C SER A 233 11.94 -13.22 4.20
N LEU A 234 11.01 -13.94 3.55
CA LEU A 234 10.13 -14.91 4.23
C LEU A 234 10.88 -16.14 4.79
N LYS A 235 12.10 -16.40 4.34
CA LYS A 235 12.94 -17.48 4.86
C LYS A 235 13.77 -17.11 6.09
N VAL A 236 13.94 -15.83 6.36
CA VAL A 236 14.64 -15.34 7.54
C VAL A 236 13.68 -15.47 8.76
N MET A 237 14.01 -16.37 9.66
CA MET A 237 13.29 -16.56 10.94
C MET A 237 13.91 -15.70 12.03
#